data_7ca52ef962e451290af143178158c6fd
#
_entry.id   7ca52ef962e451290af143178158c6fd
#
_cell.length_a   1.000
_cell.length_b   1.000
_cell.length_c   1.000
_cell.angle_alpha   90.00
_cell.angle_beta   90.00
_cell.angle_gamma   90.00
#
_symmetry.space_group_name_H-M   'P 1'
#
loop_
_entity.id
_entity.type
_entity.pdbx_description
1 polymer ?
#
loop_
_entity_poly.entity_id
_entity_poly.type
_entity_poly.pdbx_seq_one_letter_code
_entity_poly.pdbx_strand_id
1 'polypeptide(L)'
;MISIFTGDVSVTAVLSATKDDKARIARELKADHSLDLKVDDFPDEIVFERQQRFERGDFKQSFFSLRTLPKIKGPKERRWQDPAGKERVILRDLIYGFTPDIAYFPTFVFDFPETIFLTRRGRLVDRFYTRVFQDILDYDGQGHTIQKDIVGRVRAEPLVVPWVQFLSSWLRHEDRPKIQHVMDRAGAAVTKLVFGRWNEIFGEDTRGKEVIITYETVQGEKVDDKGVRTPTEEHDVYAKFQIRDGTRRFNVNDRSLGFRWFFAFMLFTQFRVARSGSRPLLFLFDEPASNLHAAAQQKLIDCFPGIARGEHTLAYSTHSHYMVEPKWLEQTFIVTNRADAPVSSVLDAVSLDDESLDIKVTSYRSFVNEHPSQISYFQPILDRLQVVPSRFDMREASVVLEGKSDYYILRYAAKATKQVDLPLLPASGAGTFGSLAALHAGWNLNFLFVLDGDRQGKTERERYISDYGMPANRMVTIDELVPGVQMIEDLLDDHALDCIKAELGLCARPDKSQIRRFFQERLASDTITDLGKGFIDKAAAFLRSLKERLA
;
A
#
# COMPACT_ATOMS: atom_id res chain seq x y z
N MET A 1 14.32 32.20 -11.58
CA MET A 1 13.42 33.05 -10.76
C MET A 1 12.34 32.11 -10.23
N ILE A 2 12.29 31.83 -8.94
CA ILE A 2 11.21 31.01 -8.36
C ILE A 2 9.96 31.91 -8.46
N SER A 3 8.97 31.52 -9.24
CA SER A 3 7.70 32.24 -9.28
C SER A 3 7.08 32.15 -7.88
N ILE A 4 6.89 33.28 -7.25
CA ILE A 4 6.34 33.34 -5.90
C ILE A 4 4.81 33.23 -6.06
N PHE A 5 4.29 32.01 -5.83
CA PHE A 5 2.88 31.72 -5.96
C PHE A 5 2.03 32.63 -5.07
N THR A 6 1.04 33.26 -5.68
CA THR A 6 -0.01 33.98 -4.98
C THR A 6 -1.34 33.48 -5.52
N GLY A 7 -2.14 32.86 -4.66
CA GLY A 7 -3.41 32.27 -5.05
C GLY A 7 -3.95 31.30 -4.01
N ASP A 8 -5.02 30.62 -4.37
CA ASP A 8 -5.68 29.65 -3.51
C ASP A 8 -5.42 28.24 -4.03
N VAL A 9 -5.02 27.34 -3.12
CA VAL A 9 -4.95 25.90 -3.35
C VAL A 9 -6.13 25.26 -2.67
N SER A 10 -6.95 24.51 -3.41
CA SER A 10 -8.08 23.79 -2.85
C SER A 10 -7.95 22.28 -3.02
N VAL A 11 -8.36 21.56 -1.97
CA VAL A 11 -8.50 20.10 -2.01
C VAL A 11 -9.97 19.80 -1.72
N THR A 12 -10.59 19.08 -2.63
CA THR A 12 -11.98 18.62 -2.48
C THR A 12 -11.99 17.11 -2.30
N ALA A 13 -12.63 16.65 -1.23
CA ALA A 13 -12.89 15.25 -0.97
C ALA A 13 -14.40 14.99 -1.03
N VAL A 14 -14.80 13.92 -1.71
CA VAL A 14 -16.17 13.44 -1.76
C VAL A 14 -16.24 12.14 -0.97
N LEU A 15 -17.04 12.14 0.08
CA LEU A 15 -17.22 10.99 0.96
C LEU A 15 -18.65 10.48 0.86
N SER A 16 -18.82 9.17 0.74
CA SER A 16 -20.13 8.52 0.79
C SER A 16 -20.55 8.29 2.23
N ALA A 17 -21.77 8.73 2.59
CA ALA A 17 -22.35 8.51 3.90
C ALA A 17 -23.28 7.29 3.85
N THR A 18 -23.01 6.29 4.67
CA THR A 18 -23.87 5.11 4.82
C THR A 18 -25.13 5.45 5.63
N LYS A 19 -26.16 4.60 5.56
CA LYS A 19 -27.36 4.75 6.40
C LYS A 19 -27.03 4.75 7.89
N ASP A 20 -26.02 3.98 8.27
CA ASP A 20 -25.59 3.86 9.68
C ASP A 20 -24.88 5.15 10.13
N ASP A 21 -24.02 5.73 9.28
CA ASP A 21 -23.36 7.00 9.56
C ASP A 21 -24.40 8.11 9.78
N LYS A 22 -25.39 8.21 8.89
CA LYS A 22 -26.48 9.20 9.00
C LYS A 22 -27.26 9.03 10.29
N ALA A 23 -27.57 7.78 10.69
CA ALA A 23 -28.28 7.49 11.92
C ALA A 23 -27.44 7.79 13.17
N ARG A 24 -26.12 7.55 13.13
CA ARG A 24 -25.19 7.88 14.23
C ARG A 24 -25.09 9.39 14.42
N ILE A 25 -24.86 10.13 13.33
CA ILE A 25 -24.79 11.60 13.35
C ILE A 25 -26.11 12.20 13.92
N ALA A 26 -27.27 11.68 13.50
CA ALA A 26 -28.56 12.15 14.01
C ALA A 26 -28.72 11.88 15.51
N ARG A 27 -28.28 10.73 16.01
CA ARG A 27 -28.34 10.39 17.45
C ARG A 27 -27.45 11.28 18.29
N GLU A 28 -26.19 11.50 17.86
CA GLU A 28 -25.26 12.35 18.60
C GLU A 28 -25.69 13.83 18.58
N LEU A 29 -26.16 14.32 17.42
CA LEU A 29 -26.68 15.68 17.32
C LEU A 29 -27.86 15.91 18.29
N LYS A 30 -28.74 14.92 18.42
CA LYS A 30 -29.87 14.99 19.34
C LYS A 30 -29.43 14.89 20.80
N ALA A 31 -28.52 13.99 21.12
CA ALA A 31 -28.05 13.78 22.49
C ALA A 31 -27.29 14.99 23.04
N ASP A 32 -26.36 15.53 22.26
CA ASP A 32 -25.41 16.55 22.73
C ASP A 32 -25.93 17.98 22.53
N HIS A 33 -26.78 18.22 21.53
CA HIS A 33 -27.21 19.55 21.14
C HIS A 33 -28.73 19.73 21.12
N SER A 34 -29.50 18.69 21.39
CA SER A 34 -30.99 18.73 21.34
C SER A 34 -31.55 19.14 19.99
N LEU A 35 -30.84 18.90 18.91
CA LEU A 35 -31.24 19.20 17.54
C LEU A 35 -31.65 17.91 16.83
N ASP A 36 -32.80 17.91 16.17
CA ASP A 36 -33.23 16.84 15.29
C ASP A 36 -32.66 17.03 13.89
N LEU A 37 -32.13 15.95 13.28
CA LEU A 37 -31.62 15.94 11.91
C LEU A 37 -32.64 15.31 10.97
N LYS A 38 -32.89 15.94 9.81
CA LYS A 38 -33.73 15.34 8.78
C LYS A 38 -32.91 14.33 7.96
N VAL A 39 -32.92 13.07 8.37
CA VAL A 39 -32.08 12.00 7.80
C VAL A 39 -32.36 11.78 6.31
N ASP A 40 -33.63 11.94 5.87
CA ASP A 40 -34.01 11.78 4.46
C ASP A 40 -33.41 12.89 3.55
N ASP A 41 -33.11 14.05 4.10
CA ASP A 41 -32.47 15.16 3.37
C ASP A 41 -30.93 15.07 3.46
N PHE A 42 -30.39 14.07 4.18
CA PHE A 42 -28.95 13.90 4.29
C PHE A 42 -28.40 13.39 2.96
N PRO A 43 -27.46 14.11 2.31
CA PRO A 43 -26.92 13.71 1.03
C PRO A 43 -26.17 12.37 1.14
N ASP A 44 -26.21 11.55 0.09
CA ASP A 44 -25.42 10.31 0.02
C ASP A 44 -23.93 10.61 -0.16
N GLU A 45 -23.62 11.75 -0.76
CA GLU A 45 -22.26 12.25 -0.93
C GLU A 45 -22.06 13.56 -0.18
N ILE A 46 -21.04 13.58 0.67
CA ILE A 46 -20.63 14.76 1.42
C ILE A 46 -19.38 15.33 0.77
N VAL A 47 -19.46 16.59 0.33
CA VAL A 47 -18.34 17.26 -0.31
C VAL A 47 -17.64 18.17 0.70
N PHE A 48 -16.41 17.78 1.05
CA PHE A 48 -15.49 18.54 1.87
C PHE A 48 -14.56 19.34 0.97
N GLU A 49 -14.42 20.60 1.25
CA GLU A 49 -13.46 21.46 0.55
C GLU A 49 -12.56 22.15 1.58
N ARG A 50 -11.26 21.97 1.41
CA ARG A 50 -10.25 22.71 2.16
C ARG A 50 -9.50 23.61 1.20
N GLN A 51 -9.59 24.91 1.44
CA GLN A 51 -8.91 25.93 0.66
C GLN A 51 -7.80 26.56 1.50
N GLN A 52 -6.63 26.72 0.92
CA GLN A 52 -5.47 27.36 1.53
C GLN A 52 -5.06 28.54 0.68
N ARG A 53 -4.96 29.71 1.29
CA ARG A 53 -4.54 30.95 0.63
C ARG A 53 -3.07 31.20 0.86
N PHE A 54 -2.37 31.47 -0.24
CA PHE A 54 -0.95 31.85 -0.25
C PHE A 54 -0.79 33.26 -0.84
N GLU A 55 0.12 34.02 -0.28
CA GLU A 55 0.56 35.30 -0.81
C GLU A 55 2.09 35.30 -0.87
N ARG A 56 2.66 35.48 -2.05
CA ARG A 56 4.11 35.45 -2.30
C ARG A 56 4.80 34.19 -1.73
N GLY A 57 4.16 33.03 -1.88
CA GLY A 57 4.62 31.77 -1.37
C GLY A 57 4.35 31.53 0.13
N ASP A 58 3.91 32.52 0.88
CA ASP A 58 3.61 32.41 2.30
C ASP A 58 2.15 31.94 2.51
N PHE A 59 1.97 30.92 3.35
CA PHE A 59 0.65 30.51 3.81
C PHE A 59 0.02 31.60 4.67
N LYS A 60 -1.20 32.04 4.33
CA LYS A 60 -1.94 33.08 5.06
C LYS A 60 -3.10 32.50 5.86
N GLN A 61 -3.96 31.75 5.22
CA GLN A 61 -5.22 31.29 5.83
C GLN A 61 -5.69 29.97 5.25
N SER A 62 -6.39 29.18 6.06
CA SER A 62 -7.08 27.97 5.64
C SER A 62 -8.58 28.10 5.91
N PHE A 63 -9.36 27.75 4.90
CA PHE A 63 -10.81 27.66 5.01
C PHE A 63 -11.21 26.20 4.88
N PHE A 64 -12.24 25.83 5.64
CA PHE A 64 -12.85 24.53 5.57
C PHE A 64 -14.36 24.71 5.37
N SER A 65 -14.90 24.07 4.36
CA SER A 65 -16.33 24.14 4.05
C SER A 65 -16.91 22.77 3.75
N LEU A 66 -18.18 22.63 4.11
CA LEU A 66 -19.08 21.58 3.64
C LEU A 66 -20.10 22.23 2.71
N ARG A 67 -20.20 21.73 1.47
CA ARG A 67 -21.09 22.36 0.48
C ARG A 67 -22.57 22.15 0.79
N THR A 68 -22.92 20.94 1.22
CA THR A 68 -24.32 20.57 1.48
C THR A 68 -24.47 20.03 2.88
N LEU A 69 -25.41 20.58 3.64
CA LEU A 69 -25.77 20.12 4.97
C LEU A 69 -27.26 19.73 4.99
N PRO A 70 -27.64 18.68 5.72
CA PRO A 70 -29.03 18.31 5.89
C PRO A 70 -29.76 19.31 6.77
N LYS A 71 -31.11 19.40 6.61
CA LYS A 71 -31.95 20.25 7.43
C LYS A 71 -32.03 19.78 8.86
N ILE A 72 -32.13 20.74 9.77
CA ILE A 72 -32.24 20.50 11.22
C ILE A 72 -33.52 21.13 11.77
N LYS A 73 -33.87 20.72 12.98
CA LYS A 73 -34.99 21.26 13.72
C LYS A 73 -34.66 21.36 15.20
N GLY A 74 -34.75 22.52 15.77
CA GLY A 74 -34.55 22.75 17.20
C GLY A 74 -35.75 22.35 18.06
N PRO A 75 -35.60 22.25 19.40
CA PRO A 75 -36.64 21.80 20.32
C PRO A 75 -37.91 22.65 20.32
N LYS A 76 -37.80 23.93 20.01
CA LYS A 76 -38.93 24.87 19.97
C LYS A 76 -39.43 25.18 18.57
N GLU A 77 -38.81 24.58 17.53
CA GLU A 77 -39.12 24.82 16.14
C GLU A 77 -40.14 23.83 15.62
N ARG A 78 -41.05 24.31 14.76
CA ARG A 78 -42.08 23.46 14.13
C ARG A 78 -41.72 23.03 12.72
N ARG A 79 -40.73 23.66 12.09
CA ARG A 79 -40.35 23.44 10.69
C ARG A 79 -38.87 23.03 10.60
N TRP A 80 -38.56 22.22 9.61
CA TRP A 80 -37.21 21.93 9.22
C TRP A 80 -36.58 23.11 8.52
N GLN A 81 -35.38 23.52 8.91
CA GLN A 81 -34.65 24.65 8.36
C GLN A 81 -33.21 24.31 8.02
N ASP A 82 -32.64 25.12 7.13
CA ASP A 82 -31.22 24.98 6.82
C ASP A 82 -30.39 25.46 8.01
N PRO A 83 -29.34 24.71 8.40
CA PRO A 83 -28.51 25.08 9.56
C PRO A 83 -27.80 26.42 9.31
N ALA A 84 -27.89 27.34 10.27
CA ALA A 84 -27.29 28.67 10.19
C ALA A 84 -26.50 29.00 11.46
N GLY A 85 -25.58 29.95 11.37
CA GLY A 85 -24.82 30.45 12.51
C GLY A 85 -24.14 29.34 13.32
N LYS A 86 -24.44 29.26 14.62
CA LYS A 86 -23.87 28.25 15.53
C LYS A 86 -24.25 26.82 15.18
N GLU A 87 -25.48 26.58 14.75
CA GLU A 87 -26.00 25.27 14.40
C GLU A 87 -25.26 24.68 13.18
N ARG A 88 -24.95 25.51 12.20
CA ARG A 88 -24.15 25.14 11.06
C ARG A 88 -22.73 24.68 11.47
N VAL A 89 -22.12 25.38 12.41
CA VAL A 89 -20.80 25.04 12.95
C VAL A 89 -20.85 23.71 13.69
N ILE A 90 -21.83 23.54 14.58
CA ILE A 90 -22.05 22.31 15.35
C ILE A 90 -22.20 21.11 14.40
N LEU A 91 -23.11 21.20 13.43
CA LEU A 91 -23.36 20.10 12.49
C LEU A 91 -22.14 19.79 11.62
N ARG A 92 -21.46 20.84 11.14
CA ARG A 92 -20.20 20.68 10.38
C ARG A 92 -19.14 19.96 11.20
N ASP A 93 -18.92 20.39 12.42
CA ASP A 93 -17.87 19.84 13.27
C ASP A 93 -18.21 18.39 13.71
N LEU A 94 -19.50 18.11 13.93
CA LEU A 94 -19.97 16.76 14.19
C LEU A 94 -19.73 15.85 12.97
N ILE A 95 -20.16 16.25 11.78
CA ILE A 95 -19.93 15.47 10.54
C ILE A 95 -18.42 15.26 10.32
N TYR A 96 -17.61 16.29 10.54
CA TYR A 96 -16.15 16.17 10.46
C TYR A 96 -15.59 15.16 11.48
N GLY A 97 -16.20 15.07 12.65
CA GLY A 97 -15.84 14.08 13.66
C GLY A 97 -16.00 12.62 13.21
N PHE A 98 -16.87 12.36 12.24
CA PHE A 98 -17.07 11.02 11.65
C PHE A 98 -16.18 10.74 10.45
N THR A 99 -15.44 11.73 9.94
CA THR A 99 -14.49 11.47 8.85
C THR A 99 -13.24 10.76 9.36
N PRO A 100 -12.63 9.90 8.54
CA PRO A 100 -11.38 9.26 8.93
C PRO A 100 -10.26 10.27 9.10
N ASP A 101 -9.43 10.07 10.11
CA ASP A 101 -8.18 10.81 10.25
C ASP A 101 -7.18 10.35 9.17
N ILE A 102 -6.52 11.30 8.51
CA ILE A 102 -5.53 10.99 7.48
C ILE A 102 -4.17 10.74 8.13
N ALA A 103 -3.60 9.58 7.84
CA ALA A 103 -2.26 9.18 8.23
C ALA A 103 -1.37 9.08 6.98
N TYR A 104 -0.70 10.20 6.64
CA TYR A 104 0.16 10.28 5.46
C TYR A 104 1.59 9.86 5.81
N PHE A 105 2.13 8.91 5.04
CA PHE A 105 3.50 8.43 5.13
C PHE A 105 4.27 8.85 3.86
N PRO A 106 5.00 9.94 3.91
CA PRO A 106 5.70 10.49 2.75
C PRO A 106 7.03 9.78 2.48
N THR A 107 7.48 9.83 1.23
CA THR A 107 8.75 9.26 0.77
C THR A 107 9.98 9.75 1.53
N PHE A 108 10.00 11.02 1.98
CA PHE A 108 11.16 11.60 2.67
C PHE A 108 11.40 11.07 4.10
N VAL A 109 10.50 10.25 4.63
CA VAL A 109 10.61 9.67 5.99
C VAL A 109 11.39 8.36 6.01
N PHE A 110 11.84 7.88 4.86
CA PHE A 110 12.49 6.55 4.73
C PHE A 110 13.82 6.40 5.45
N ASP A 111 14.47 7.49 5.79
CA ASP A 111 15.70 7.42 6.56
C ASP A 111 15.41 7.74 8.04
N PHE A 112 15.40 6.68 8.86
CA PHE A 112 15.17 6.83 10.29
C PHE A 112 16.27 7.76 10.87
N PRO A 113 15.92 8.87 11.55
CA PRO A 113 16.91 9.84 12.01
C PRO A 113 17.77 9.24 13.12
N GLU A 114 19.04 9.61 13.15
CA GLU A 114 19.95 9.22 14.25
C GLU A 114 19.45 9.72 15.60
N THR A 115 18.85 10.91 15.60
CA THR A 115 18.30 11.56 16.78
C THR A 115 16.91 12.12 16.47
N ILE A 116 15.95 11.88 17.35
CA ILE A 116 14.62 12.48 17.29
C ILE A 116 14.61 13.68 18.22
N PHE A 117 14.58 14.88 17.68
CA PHE A 117 14.51 16.10 18.47
C PHE A 117 13.11 16.29 19.06
N LEU A 118 13.02 16.35 20.39
CA LEU A 118 11.76 16.53 21.12
C LEU A 118 11.41 18.01 21.31
N THR A 119 12.38 18.91 21.16
CA THR A 119 12.25 20.36 21.36
C THR A 119 12.28 21.17 20.07
N ARG A 120 13.04 20.74 19.06
CA ARG A 120 13.19 21.46 17.80
C ARG A 120 11.99 21.22 16.87
N ARG A 121 11.47 22.31 16.29
CA ARG A 121 10.36 22.26 15.32
C ARG A 121 10.81 22.59 13.88
N GLY A 122 12.08 22.43 13.54
CA GLY A 122 12.66 22.88 12.27
C GLY A 122 12.15 22.09 11.06
N ARG A 123 12.80 20.99 10.73
CA ARG A 123 12.53 20.22 9.51
C ARG A 123 11.24 19.41 9.63
N LEU A 124 10.60 19.11 8.48
CA LEU A 124 9.40 18.26 8.41
C LEU A 124 9.63 16.87 9.02
N VAL A 125 10.83 16.30 8.80
CA VAL A 125 11.24 15.01 9.38
C VAL A 125 11.23 15.05 10.91
N ASP A 126 11.77 16.12 11.51
CA ASP A 126 11.82 16.25 12.98
C ASP A 126 10.39 16.29 13.55
N ARG A 127 9.49 17.06 12.93
CA ARG A 127 8.07 17.14 13.34
C ARG A 127 7.34 15.81 13.20
N PHE A 128 7.65 15.07 12.15
CA PHE A 128 7.05 13.76 11.91
C PHE A 128 7.46 12.78 13.03
N TYR A 129 8.75 12.63 13.28
CA TYR A 129 9.25 11.69 14.29
C TYR A 129 8.94 12.11 15.73
N THR A 130 8.87 13.42 16.03
CA THR A 130 8.38 13.91 17.33
C THR A 130 6.92 13.47 17.54
N ARG A 131 6.09 13.52 16.50
CA ARG A 131 4.70 13.04 16.59
C ARG A 131 4.65 11.51 16.76
N VAL A 132 5.44 10.75 16.00
CA VAL A 132 5.55 9.30 16.16
C VAL A 132 5.98 8.95 17.59
N PHE A 133 6.93 9.69 18.17
CA PHE A 133 7.35 9.47 19.54
C PHE A 133 6.22 9.75 20.55
N GLN A 134 5.42 10.79 20.33
CA GLN A 134 4.23 11.02 21.16
C GLN A 134 3.20 9.89 21.00
N ASP A 135 3.00 9.36 19.79
CA ASP A 135 2.10 8.23 19.55
C ASP A 135 2.56 6.97 20.33
N ILE A 136 3.89 6.78 20.50
CA ILE A 136 4.45 5.71 21.35
C ILE A 136 4.08 5.93 22.83
N LEU A 137 4.19 7.16 23.32
CA LEU A 137 3.83 7.49 24.71
C LEU A 137 2.32 7.34 24.95
N ASP A 138 1.51 7.76 23.99
CA ASP A 138 0.05 7.66 24.06
C ASP A 138 -0.41 6.19 24.10
N TYR A 139 0.29 5.30 23.37
CA TYR A 139 0.01 3.86 23.38
C TYR A 139 0.15 3.23 24.77
N ASP A 140 1.06 3.71 25.59
CA ASP A 140 1.28 3.20 26.94
C ASP A 140 0.10 3.49 27.89
N GLY A 141 -0.79 4.40 27.53
CA GLY A 141 -2.04 4.69 28.24
C GLY A 141 -1.86 5.38 29.60
N GLN A 142 -0.64 5.78 29.97
CA GLN A 142 -0.35 6.45 31.23
C GLN A 142 -0.50 7.98 31.18
N GLY A 143 -0.84 8.51 29.99
CA GLY A 143 -1.01 9.94 29.77
C GLY A 143 0.32 10.72 29.78
N HIS A 144 1.43 10.05 29.52
CA HIS A 144 2.73 10.71 29.40
C HIS A 144 2.80 11.56 28.13
N THR A 145 3.37 12.75 28.26
CA THR A 145 3.59 13.65 27.12
C THR A 145 5.03 14.10 27.04
N ILE A 146 5.51 14.31 25.80
CA ILE A 146 6.86 14.84 25.56
C ILE A 146 7.06 16.14 26.35
N GLN A 147 6.09 17.04 26.31
CA GLN A 147 6.24 18.36 26.94
C GLN A 147 6.26 18.30 28.46
N LYS A 148 5.38 17.53 29.08
CA LYS A 148 5.25 17.48 30.56
C LYS A 148 6.30 16.58 31.18
N ASP A 149 6.48 15.38 30.65
CA ASP A 149 7.20 14.32 31.36
C ASP A 149 8.66 14.22 30.95
N ILE A 150 9.06 14.85 29.85
CA ILE A 150 10.44 14.86 29.35
C ILE A 150 10.99 16.29 29.33
N VAL A 151 10.52 17.12 28.41
CA VAL A 151 11.05 18.48 28.18
C VAL A 151 10.86 19.37 29.41
N GLY A 152 9.65 19.36 29.99
CA GLY A 152 9.36 20.16 31.18
C GLY A 152 10.25 19.78 32.39
N ARG A 153 10.53 18.48 32.56
CA ARG A 153 11.41 18.01 33.63
C ARG A 153 12.88 18.37 33.39
N VAL A 154 13.36 18.28 32.12
CA VAL A 154 14.72 18.71 31.77
C VAL A 154 14.89 20.22 31.97
N ARG A 155 13.89 21.04 31.62
CA ARG A 155 13.93 22.51 31.74
C ARG A 155 13.66 23.02 33.15
N ALA A 156 13.02 22.22 34.00
CA ALA A 156 12.85 22.54 35.41
C ALA A 156 14.15 22.37 36.23
N GLU A 157 15.19 21.73 35.64
CA GLU A 157 16.51 21.71 36.29
C GLU A 157 17.08 23.14 36.32
N PRO A 158 17.32 23.77 37.50
CA PRO A 158 17.83 25.13 37.57
C PRO A 158 19.24 25.23 36.96
N LEU A 159 19.50 26.30 36.21
CA LEU A 159 20.83 26.67 35.75
C LEU A 159 21.79 26.78 36.94
N VAL A 160 22.82 25.95 36.93
CA VAL A 160 23.71 25.82 38.10
C VAL A 160 24.72 26.95 38.14
N VAL A 161 24.61 27.80 39.11
CA VAL A 161 25.68 28.74 39.48
C VAL A 161 26.83 27.93 40.11
N PRO A 162 28.10 28.10 39.65
CA PRO A 162 29.20 27.17 39.95
C PRO A 162 29.48 26.83 41.42
N TRP A 163 29.15 27.70 42.37
CA TRP A 163 29.41 27.46 43.78
C TRP A 163 28.26 26.76 44.54
N VAL A 164 27.12 26.57 43.91
CA VAL A 164 25.97 25.83 44.48
C VAL A 164 25.96 24.35 44.03
N GLN A 165 26.96 23.92 43.28
CA GLN A 165 27.04 22.56 42.69
C GLN A 165 26.96 21.44 43.73
N PHE A 166 27.42 21.65 44.94
CA PHE A 166 27.43 20.60 45.97
C PHE A 166 26.06 20.32 46.59
N LEU A 167 25.22 21.33 46.75
CA LEU A 167 23.84 21.16 47.25
C LEU A 167 22.84 20.79 46.18
N SER A 168 23.06 21.22 44.92
CA SER A 168 22.19 20.91 43.81
C SER A 168 22.37 19.49 43.26
N SER A 169 23.51 18.84 43.52
CA SER A 169 23.72 17.43 43.13
C SER A 169 22.79 16.48 43.91
N TRP A 170 22.37 16.85 45.10
CA TRP A 170 21.45 16.05 45.91
C TRP A 170 19.98 16.17 45.47
N LEU A 171 19.57 17.34 45.00
CA LEU A 171 18.23 17.61 44.48
C LEU A 171 18.05 17.14 43.02
N ARG A 172 19.13 16.93 42.26
CA ARG A 172 19.12 16.47 40.87
C ARG A 172 18.73 15.00 40.67
N HIS A 173 18.60 14.23 41.70
CA HIS A 173 18.42 12.77 41.57
C HIS A 173 16.97 12.33 41.30
N GLU A 174 15.96 13.19 41.48
CA GLU A 174 14.57 12.73 41.41
C GLU A 174 13.94 12.71 39.99
N ASP A 175 14.36 13.58 39.08
CA ASP A 175 13.69 13.69 37.77
C ASP A 175 14.34 12.82 36.66
N ARG A 176 15.64 12.59 36.71
CA ARG A 176 16.32 11.68 35.77
C ARG A 176 15.78 10.25 35.77
N PRO A 177 15.56 9.60 36.92
CA PRO A 177 14.95 8.28 36.98
C PRO A 177 13.53 8.26 36.41
N LYS A 178 12.76 9.35 36.61
CA LYS A 178 11.38 9.45 36.07
C LYS A 178 11.38 9.55 34.53
N ILE A 179 12.27 10.37 33.96
CA ILE A 179 12.43 10.46 32.50
C ILE A 179 12.90 9.12 31.96
N GLN A 180 13.91 8.49 32.57
CA GLN A 180 14.41 7.19 32.16
C GLN A 180 13.31 6.11 32.20
N HIS A 181 12.48 6.13 33.25
CA HIS A 181 11.32 5.22 33.32
C HIS A 181 10.35 5.39 32.14
N VAL A 182 10.06 6.63 31.72
CA VAL A 182 9.23 6.90 30.54
C VAL A 182 9.89 6.36 29.28
N MET A 183 11.21 6.54 29.14
CA MET A 183 11.97 6.02 28.00
C MET A 183 12.00 4.48 27.97
N ASP A 184 12.19 3.84 29.11
CA ASP A 184 12.22 2.38 29.23
C ASP A 184 10.85 1.77 28.88
N ARG A 185 9.76 2.39 29.33
CA ARG A 185 8.40 1.97 28.96
C ARG A 185 8.14 2.14 27.47
N ALA A 186 8.55 3.27 26.89
CA ALA A 186 8.46 3.50 25.45
C ALA A 186 9.28 2.44 24.68
N GLY A 187 10.49 2.13 25.11
CA GLY A 187 11.33 1.08 24.54
C GLY A 187 10.69 -0.31 24.60
N ALA A 188 10.08 -0.66 25.73
CA ALA A 188 9.35 -1.93 25.90
C ALA A 188 8.13 -2.02 24.97
N ALA A 189 7.36 -0.93 24.82
CA ALA A 189 6.23 -0.86 23.90
C ALA A 189 6.68 -1.05 22.46
N VAL A 190 7.76 -0.36 22.04
CA VAL A 190 8.34 -0.50 20.69
C VAL A 190 8.85 -1.93 20.47
N THR A 191 9.56 -2.51 21.43
CA THR A 191 10.06 -3.88 21.36
C THR A 191 8.91 -4.87 21.09
N LYS A 192 7.86 -4.78 21.88
CA LYS A 192 6.70 -5.68 21.77
C LYS A 192 6.01 -5.58 20.41
N LEU A 193 5.74 -4.36 19.95
CA LEU A 193 4.98 -4.17 18.71
C LEU A 193 5.82 -4.39 17.45
N VAL A 194 7.02 -3.82 17.40
CA VAL A 194 7.86 -3.89 16.19
C VAL A 194 8.42 -5.30 16.01
N PHE A 195 9.07 -5.86 17.02
CA PHE A 195 9.68 -7.19 16.87
C PHE A 195 8.66 -8.33 16.88
N GLY A 196 7.49 -8.16 17.53
CA GLY A 196 6.40 -9.10 17.41
C GLY A 196 5.94 -9.24 15.95
N ARG A 197 5.66 -8.13 15.29
CA ARG A 197 5.29 -8.11 13.87
C ARG A 197 6.43 -8.45 12.92
N TRP A 198 7.65 -8.06 13.24
CA TRP A 198 8.83 -8.41 12.45
C TRP A 198 8.98 -9.91 12.28
N ASN A 199 8.84 -10.65 13.37
CA ASN A 199 8.90 -12.11 13.33
C ASN A 199 7.79 -12.72 12.46
N GLU A 200 6.56 -12.20 12.56
CA GLU A 200 5.44 -12.65 11.71
C GLU A 200 5.72 -12.44 10.21
N ILE A 201 6.37 -11.33 9.85
CA ILE A 201 6.58 -10.93 8.45
C ILE A 201 7.82 -11.58 7.85
N PHE A 202 8.94 -11.57 8.57
CA PHE A 202 10.23 -12.01 8.05
C PHE A 202 10.60 -13.43 8.43
N GLY A 203 9.92 -14.03 9.43
CA GLY A 203 10.26 -15.33 9.97
C GLY A 203 11.63 -15.35 10.67
N GLU A 204 12.17 -14.16 11.00
CA GLU A 204 13.45 -14.04 11.71
C GLU A 204 13.25 -14.23 13.22
N ASP A 205 14.16 -14.94 13.86
CA ASP A 205 14.16 -15.05 15.32
C ASP A 205 14.56 -13.71 15.95
N THR A 206 13.58 -13.05 16.55
CA THR A 206 13.76 -11.77 17.24
C THR A 206 13.86 -11.93 18.76
N ARG A 207 13.91 -13.17 19.27
CA ARG A 207 14.05 -13.43 20.69
C ARG A 207 15.36 -12.84 21.23
N GLY A 208 15.26 -12.08 22.31
CA GLY A 208 16.41 -11.40 22.90
C GLY A 208 16.80 -10.07 22.25
N LYS A 209 16.08 -9.63 21.20
CA LYS A 209 16.24 -8.27 20.65
C LYS A 209 15.30 -7.30 21.36
N GLU A 210 15.85 -6.18 21.80
CA GLU A 210 15.10 -5.13 22.52
C GLU A 210 15.42 -3.76 21.93
N VAL A 211 14.43 -2.88 21.90
CA VAL A 211 14.63 -1.47 21.59
C VAL A 211 14.88 -0.72 22.90
N ILE A 212 16.01 -0.07 22.96
CA ILE A 212 16.38 0.81 24.06
C ILE A 212 16.24 2.24 23.57
N ILE A 213 15.50 3.05 24.32
CA ILE A 213 15.36 4.47 24.04
C ILE A 213 16.09 5.23 25.14
N THR A 214 17.02 6.08 24.74
CA THR A 214 17.74 6.97 25.65
C THR A 214 17.49 8.41 25.26
N TYR A 215 17.63 9.33 26.20
CA TYR A 215 17.59 10.75 25.92
C TYR A 215 18.93 11.40 26.20
N GLU A 216 19.24 12.42 25.44
CA GLU A 216 20.40 13.28 25.66
C GLU A 216 19.97 14.74 25.57
N THR A 217 20.75 15.61 26.22
CA THR A 217 20.52 17.05 26.21
C THR A 217 21.70 17.74 25.61
N VAL A 218 21.45 18.72 24.75
CA VAL A 218 22.48 19.62 24.18
C VAL A 218 22.07 21.06 24.48
N GLN A 219 23.04 21.96 24.51
CA GLN A 219 22.74 23.38 24.62
C GLN A 219 21.91 23.81 23.42
N GLY A 220 20.79 24.45 23.69
CA GLY A 220 19.89 24.93 22.63
C GLY A 220 20.52 26.05 21.83
N GLU A 221 20.17 26.13 20.55
CA GLU A 221 20.60 27.18 19.64
C GLU A 221 19.38 27.89 19.06
N LYS A 222 19.39 29.19 19.00
CA LYS A 222 18.41 30.00 18.28
C LYS A 222 19.04 30.44 16.97
N VAL A 223 18.36 30.19 15.87
CA VAL A 223 18.77 30.64 14.54
C VAL A 223 18.00 31.92 14.23
N ASP A 224 18.71 33.00 13.93
CA ASP A 224 18.09 34.26 13.50
C ASP A 224 17.70 34.22 12.02
N ASP A 225 16.99 35.27 11.55
CA ASP A 225 16.54 35.38 10.16
C ASP A 225 17.68 35.43 9.14
N LYS A 226 18.92 35.61 9.60
CA LYS A 226 20.15 35.61 8.80
C LYS A 226 20.89 34.27 8.84
N GLY A 227 20.35 33.28 9.54
CA GLY A 227 20.96 31.95 9.68
C GLY A 227 22.08 31.87 10.72
N VAL A 228 22.31 32.93 11.52
CA VAL A 228 23.32 32.93 12.60
C VAL A 228 22.78 32.17 13.80
N ARG A 229 23.57 31.21 14.28
CA ARG A 229 23.22 30.39 15.45
C ARG A 229 23.76 31.02 16.72
N THR A 230 22.89 31.34 17.64
CA THR A 230 23.25 31.84 18.98
C THR A 230 22.84 30.82 20.03
N PRO A 231 23.73 30.43 20.96
CA PRO A 231 23.38 29.54 22.06
C PRO A 231 22.28 30.17 22.93
N THR A 232 21.32 29.34 23.36
CA THR A 232 20.28 29.73 24.29
C THR A 232 20.54 29.13 25.67
N GLU A 233 19.93 29.69 26.70
CA GLU A 233 19.97 29.13 28.05
C GLU A 233 19.16 27.84 28.19
N GLU A 234 18.24 27.58 27.25
CA GLU A 234 17.43 26.36 27.22
C GLU A 234 18.20 25.19 26.61
N HIS A 235 17.97 23.99 27.14
CA HIS A 235 18.50 22.77 26.57
C HIS A 235 17.54 22.18 25.51
N ASP A 236 18.11 21.76 24.41
CA ASP A 236 17.42 20.88 23.47
C ASP A 236 17.51 19.44 23.94
N VAL A 237 16.39 18.73 23.82
CA VAL A 237 16.27 17.32 24.21
C VAL A 237 16.04 16.47 22.96
N TYR A 238 16.77 15.38 22.86
CA TYR A 238 16.55 14.42 21.79
C TYR A 238 16.57 12.98 22.29
N ALA A 239 15.84 12.11 21.61
CA ALA A 239 15.80 10.69 21.87
C ALA A 239 16.66 9.94 20.85
N LYS A 240 17.37 8.90 21.30
CA LYS A 240 18.12 7.94 20.49
C LYS A 240 17.50 6.56 20.61
N PHE A 241 17.35 5.89 19.46
CA PHE A 241 16.85 4.53 19.38
C PHE A 241 18.00 3.57 19.12
N GLN A 242 18.18 2.63 20.01
CA GLN A 242 19.18 1.57 19.90
C GLN A 242 18.51 0.20 19.94
N ILE A 243 19.11 -0.77 19.28
CA ILE A 243 18.70 -2.16 19.35
C ILE A 243 19.74 -2.92 20.16
N ARG A 244 19.31 -3.58 21.22
CA ARG A 244 20.11 -4.54 21.96
C ARG A 244 19.85 -5.93 21.40
N ASP A 245 20.91 -6.64 21.04
CA ASP A 245 20.89 -8.03 20.59
C ASP A 245 21.89 -8.81 21.44
N GLY A 246 21.38 -9.50 22.44
CA GLY A 246 22.18 -10.10 23.51
C GLY A 246 22.98 -9.03 24.28
N THR A 247 24.31 -9.10 24.19
CA THR A 247 25.23 -8.14 24.85
C THR A 247 25.59 -6.94 23.98
N ARG A 248 25.27 -6.96 22.69
CA ARG A 248 25.63 -5.91 21.73
C ARG A 248 24.53 -4.86 21.60
N ARG A 249 24.94 -3.60 21.43
CA ARG A 249 24.02 -2.48 21.14
C ARG A 249 24.41 -1.86 19.80
N PHE A 250 23.40 -1.56 18.99
CA PHE A 250 23.54 -0.92 17.69
C PHE A 250 22.58 0.24 17.61
N ASN A 251 22.99 1.35 17.00
CA ASN A 251 22.03 2.38 16.62
C ASN A 251 21.16 1.84 15.46
N VAL A 252 19.91 2.28 15.39
CA VAL A 252 19.03 1.91 14.26
C VAL A 252 19.67 2.31 12.93
N ASN A 253 20.39 3.43 12.90
CA ASN A 253 21.08 3.95 11.72
C ASN A 253 22.27 3.12 11.22
N ASP A 254 22.84 2.28 12.09
CA ASP A 254 23.93 1.37 11.69
C ASP A 254 23.42 0.13 10.94
N ARG A 255 22.10 0.01 10.80
CA ARG A 255 21.44 -1.10 10.08
C ARG A 255 21.25 -0.77 8.60
N SER A 256 20.92 -1.80 7.82
CA SER A 256 20.63 -1.62 6.39
C SER A 256 19.48 -0.63 6.15
N LEU A 257 19.47 0.02 4.99
CA LEU A 257 18.42 0.97 4.60
C LEU A 257 17.03 0.32 4.67
N GLY A 258 16.89 -0.90 4.20
CA GLY A 258 15.63 -1.65 4.27
C GLY A 258 15.15 -1.88 5.69
N PHE A 259 16.07 -2.20 6.62
CA PHE A 259 15.75 -2.33 8.04
C PHE A 259 15.25 -1.00 8.62
N ARG A 260 15.97 0.10 8.39
CA ARG A 260 15.60 1.43 8.89
C ARG A 260 14.23 1.86 8.38
N TRP A 261 14.00 1.64 7.09
CA TRP A 261 12.73 1.93 6.45
C TRP A 261 11.58 1.16 7.11
N PHE A 262 11.75 -0.16 7.24
CA PHE A 262 10.72 -1.03 7.80
C PHE A 262 10.46 -0.73 9.28
N PHE A 263 11.52 -0.41 10.04
CA PHE A 263 11.40 0.00 11.42
C PHE A 263 10.59 1.30 11.57
N ALA A 264 10.88 2.32 10.74
CA ALA A 264 10.11 3.56 10.69
C ALA A 264 8.64 3.32 10.31
N PHE A 265 8.41 2.49 9.30
CA PHE A 265 7.08 2.11 8.83
C PHE A 265 6.26 1.42 9.94
N MET A 266 6.87 0.48 10.66
CA MET A 266 6.21 -0.22 11.76
C MET A 266 5.90 0.72 12.93
N LEU A 267 6.83 1.60 13.30
CA LEU A 267 6.57 2.61 14.33
C LEU A 267 5.37 3.46 13.96
N PHE A 268 5.36 4.00 12.74
CA PHE A 268 4.26 4.85 12.28
C PHE A 268 2.92 4.12 12.26
N THR A 269 2.85 2.95 11.63
CA THR A 269 1.57 2.26 11.41
C THR A 269 1.00 1.70 12.71
N GLN A 270 1.81 1.03 13.54
CA GLN A 270 1.31 0.34 14.72
C GLN A 270 0.89 1.32 15.83
N PHE A 271 1.69 2.36 16.09
CA PHE A 271 1.37 3.33 17.13
C PHE A 271 0.29 4.30 16.69
N ARG A 272 0.19 4.63 15.41
CA ARG A 272 -0.87 5.50 14.90
C ARG A 272 -2.26 4.86 15.04
N VAL A 273 -2.39 3.58 14.73
CA VAL A 273 -3.64 2.81 14.95
C VAL A 273 -4.01 2.82 16.43
N ALA A 274 -3.05 2.58 17.30
CA ALA A 274 -3.28 2.55 18.74
C ALA A 274 -3.77 3.90 19.29
N ARG A 275 -3.26 5.03 18.75
CA ARG A 275 -3.68 6.38 19.16
C ARG A 275 -5.06 6.78 18.65
N SER A 276 -5.45 6.34 17.46
CA SER A 276 -6.70 6.78 16.84
C SER A 276 -7.95 6.47 17.69
N GLY A 277 -7.83 5.56 18.65
CA GLY A 277 -8.94 5.14 19.49
C GLY A 277 -10.07 4.52 18.67
N SER A 278 -11.24 5.17 18.66
CA SER A 278 -12.41 4.72 17.89
C SER A 278 -12.53 5.36 16.49
N ARG A 279 -11.63 6.29 16.10
CA ARG A 279 -11.74 6.94 14.80
C ARG A 279 -11.12 6.10 13.69
N PRO A 280 -11.80 5.99 12.53
CA PRO A 280 -11.23 5.38 11.34
C PRO A 280 -9.97 6.13 10.90
N LEU A 281 -9.02 5.42 10.31
CA LEU A 281 -7.82 5.99 9.70
C LEU A 281 -7.83 5.73 8.20
N LEU A 282 -7.50 6.76 7.43
CA LEU A 282 -7.12 6.62 6.03
C LEU A 282 -5.60 6.74 5.94
N PHE A 283 -4.95 5.60 5.74
CA PHE A 283 -3.51 5.56 5.46
C PHE A 283 -3.24 5.92 4.01
N LEU A 284 -2.37 6.89 3.80
CA LEU A 284 -1.87 7.28 2.48
C LEU A 284 -0.36 7.07 2.44
N PHE A 285 0.08 6.09 1.66
CA PHE A 285 1.50 5.78 1.51
C PHE A 285 1.99 6.19 0.12
N ASP A 286 2.98 7.06 0.10
CA ASP A 286 3.58 7.53 -1.14
C ASP A 286 4.85 6.73 -1.42
N GLU A 287 4.81 5.88 -2.45
CA GLU A 287 5.86 4.94 -2.83
C GLU A 287 6.50 4.18 -1.65
N PRO A 288 5.71 3.46 -0.86
CA PRO A 288 6.15 2.96 0.44
C PRO A 288 7.27 1.92 0.37
N ALA A 289 7.73 1.52 -0.78
CA ALA A 289 8.74 0.47 -0.90
C ALA A 289 9.84 0.78 -1.91
N SER A 290 10.00 2.04 -2.31
CA SER A 290 10.98 2.47 -3.33
C SER A 290 12.42 2.03 -3.03
N ASN A 291 12.77 1.88 -1.75
CA ASN A 291 14.12 1.49 -1.29
C ASN A 291 14.23 0.02 -0.84
N LEU A 292 13.20 -0.80 -1.07
CA LEU A 292 13.21 -2.21 -0.70
C LEU A 292 13.48 -3.11 -1.91
N HIS A 293 14.18 -4.22 -1.70
CA HIS A 293 14.31 -5.26 -2.73
C HIS A 293 12.98 -6.02 -2.93
N ALA A 294 12.80 -6.66 -4.09
CA ALA A 294 11.56 -7.31 -4.52
C ALA A 294 10.88 -8.20 -3.45
N ALA A 295 11.65 -9.09 -2.82
CA ALA A 295 11.09 -9.97 -1.78
C ALA A 295 10.59 -9.21 -0.54
N ALA A 296 11.21 -8.08 -0.17
CA ALA A 296 10.75 -7.25 0.93
C ALA A 296 9.52 -6.43 0.55
N GLN A 297 9.40 -6.01 -0.71
CA GLN A 297 8.22 -5.35 -1.25
C GLN A 297 6.99 -6.26 -1.20
N GLN A 298 7.12 -7.52 -1.61
CA GLN A 298 6.05 -8.51 -1.52
C GLN A 298 5.61 -8.75 -0.07
N LYS A 299 6.56 -8.91 0.85
CA LYS A 299 6.24 -9.04 2.27
C LYS A 299 5.54 -7.81 2.86
N LEU A 300 5.87 -6.61 2.36
CA LEU A 300 5.19 -5.39 2.76
C LEU A 300 3.72 -5.39 2.31
N ILE A 301 3.44 -5.78 1.07
CA ILE A 301 2.06 -5.92 0.56
C ILE A 301 1.24 -6.88 1.45
N ASP A 302 1.83 -8.00 1.85
CA ASP A 302 1.18 -8.98 2.73
C ASP A 302 0.78 -8.39 4.10
N CYS A 303 1.43 -7.30 4.52
CA CYS A 303 1.09 -6.60 5.77
C CYS A 303 -0.11 -5.64 5.64
N PHE A 304 -0.42 -5.14 4.45
CA PHE A 304 -1.44 -4.12 4.24
C PHE A 304 -2.84 -4.52 4.71
N PRO A 305 -3.34 -5.75 4.46
CA PRO A 305 -4.61 -6.19 5.02
C PRO A 305 -4.65 -6.17 6.56
N GLY A 306 -3.50 -6.35 7.20
CA GLY A 306 -3.37 -6.28 8.65
C GLY A 306 -3.44 -4.84 9.19
N ILE A 307 -3.07 -3.84 8.39
CA ILE A 307 -3.15 -2.41 8.72
C ILE A 307 -4.55 -1.89 8.43
N ALA A 308 -5.12 -2.26 7.28
CA ALA A 308 -6.48 -1.87 6.84
C ALA A 308 -7.56 -2.76 7.46
N ARG A 309 -7.50 -3.01 8.78
CA ARG A 309 -8.51 -3.81 9.49
C ARG A 309 -9.65 -2.95 10.05
N GLY A 310 -10.85 -3.54 10.13
CA GLY A 310 -12.03 -2.88 10.67
C GLY A 310 -12.45 -1.70 9.80
N GLU A 311 -12.50 -0.51 10.37
CA GLU A 311 -12.89 0.72 9.67
C GLU A 311 -11.69 1.47 9.05
N HIS A 312 -10.46 0.94 9.17
CA HIS A 312 -9.27 1.57 8.58
C HIS A 312 -9.16 1.28 7.10
N THR A 313 -8.79 2.28 6.32
CA THR A 313 -8.56 2.18 4.88
C THR A 313 -7.11 2.53 4.55
N LEU A 314 -6.56 1.89 3.52
CA LEU A 314 -5.21 2.14 3.05
C LEU A 314 -5.21 2.37 1.55
N ALA A 315 -4.57 3.44 1.12
CA ALA A 315 -4.25 3.70 -0.28
C ALA A 315 -2.74 3.96 -0.41
N TYR A 316 -2.15 3.49 -1.50
CA TYR A 316 -0.72 3.71 -1.76
C TYR A 316 -0.46 3.96 -3.24
N SER A 317 0.58 4.75 -3.52
CA SER A 317 1.14 4.91 -4.87
C SER A 317 2.34 3.98 -5.06
N THR A 318 2.58 3.51 -6.28
CA THR A 318 3.76 2.72 -6.59
C THR A 318 4.15 2.78 -8.06
N HIS A 319 5.44 2.74 -8.34
CA HIS A 319 6.03 2.48 -9.65
C HIS A 319 6.59 1.04 -9.76
N SER A 320 6.50 0.25 -8.70
CA SER A 320 7.03 -1.11 -8.67
C SER A 320 5.96 -2.15 -8.95
N HIS A 321 6.20 -3.01 -9.93
CA HIS A 321 5.31 -4.13 -10.23
C HIS A 321 5.26 -5.17 -9.10
N TYR A 322 6.30 -5.26 -8.25
CA TYR A 322 6.29 -6.10 -7.06
C TYR A 322 5.33 -5.60 -5.96
N MET A 323 4.89 -4.35 -6.09
CA MET A 323 3.89 -3.73 -5.20
C MET A 323 2.48 -3.75 -5.80
N VAL A 324 2.24 -4.49 -6.87
CA VAL A 324 0.92 -4.67 -7.48
C VAL A 324 0.37 -6.02 -7.07
N GLU A 325 -0.66 -6.01 -6.22
CA GLU A 325 -1.39 -7.23 -5.85
C GLU A 325 -2.54 -7.48 -6.84
N PRO A 326 -2.50 -8.61 -7.57
CA PRO A 326 -3.53 -8.93 -8.57
C PRO A 326 -4.97 -8.89 -8.06
N LYS A 327 -5.19 -9.25 -6.80
CA LYS A 327 -6.52 -9.26 -6.17
C LYS A 327 -7.11 -7.86 -6.00
N TRP A 328 -6.27 -6.81 -6.02
CA TRP A 328 -6.69 -5.42 -5.80
C TRP A 328 -6.78 -4.61 -7.10
N LEU A 329 -6.63 -5.23 -8.27
CA LEU A 329 -6.66 -4.51 -9.54
C LEU A 329 -7.99 -3.78 -9.81
N GLU A 330 -9.11 -4.32 -9.33
CA GLU A 330 -10.41 -3.63 -9.41
C GLU A 330 -10.45 -2.32 -8.59
N GLN A 331 -9.57 -2.19 -7.60
CA GLN A 331 -9.42 -1.00 -6.76
C GLN A 331 -8.19 -0.18 -7.14
N THR A 332 -7.56 -0.50 -8.26
CA THR A 332 -6.34 0.17 -8.75
C THR A 332 -6.70 1.26 -9.76
N PHE A 333 -5.97 2.35 -9.69
CA PHE A 333 -6.11 3.49 -10.59
C PHE A 333 -4.78 3.78 -11.28
N ILE A 334 -4.85 4.08 -12.57
CA ILE A 334 -3.71 4.56 -13.35
C ILE A 334 -3.73 6.08 -13.35
N VAL A 335 -2.66 6.67 -12.83
CA VAL A 335 -2.45 8.11 -12.81
C VAL A 335 -1.50 8.48 -13.93
N THR A 336 -1.90 9.40 -14.79
CA THR A 336 -1.09 9.89 -15.91
C THR A 336 -1.05 11.41 -15.89
N ASN A 337 0.14 11.96 -16.10
CA ASN A 337 0.27 13.38 -16.40
C ASN A 337 0.20 13.56 -17.92
N ARG A 338 -0.81 14.27 -18.41
CA ARG A 338 -0.99 14.50 -19.85
C ARG A 338 -0.02 15.58 -20.38
N ALA A 339 0.51 16.42 -19.50
CA ALA A 339 1.52 17.41 -19.87
C ALA A 339 2.83 16.77 -20.35
N ASP A 340 3.08 15.48 -20.00
CA ASP A 340 4.24 14.72 -20.46
C ASP A 340 4.08 14.08 -21.85
N ALA A 341 2.92 14.24 -22.50
CA ALA A 341 2.76 13.78 -23.88
C ALA A 341 3.72 14.55 -24.80
N PRO A 342 4.50 13.86 -25.68
CA PRO A 342 5.43 14.53 -26.55
C PRO A 342 4.67 15.48 -27.45
N VAL A 343 4.77 16.77 -27.16
CA VAL A 343 4.27 17.82 -28.07
C VAL A 343 5.15 17.78 -29.29
N SER A 344 4.64 17.21 -30.36
CA SER A 344 5.29 17.27 -31.65
C SER A 344 5.51 18.75 -32.03
N SER A 345 6.78 19.17 -32.01
CA SER A 345 7.35 20.20 -32.87
C SER A 345 7.06 21.70 -32.61
N VAL A 346 6.78 22.18 -31.42
CA VAL A 346 6.92 23.64 -31.21
C VAL A 346 7.54 23.93 -29.85
N LEU A 347 8.87 23.97 -29.80
CA LEU A 347 9.65 24.41 -28.64
C LEU A 347 9.38 25.88 -28.24
N ASP A 348 8.75 26.66 -29.14
CA ASP A 348 8.47 28.08 -28.93
C ASP A 348 7.18 28.37 -28.14
N ALA A 349 6.39 27.36 -27.82
CA ALA A 349 5.09 27.52 -27.12
C ALA A 349 5.12 27.07 -25.65
N VAL A 350 6.25 26.60 -25.14
CA VAL A 350 6.35 26.25 -23.71
C VAL A 350 6.63 27.51 -22.92
N SER A 351 5.57 28.13 -22.40
CA SER A 351 5.71 29.15 -21.37
C SER A 351 6.32 28.51 -20.13
N LEU A 352 7.41 29.08 -19.61
CA LEU A 352 8.03 28.66 -18.33
C LEU A 352 7.06 28.84 -17.13
N ASP A 353 5.93 29.48 -17.34
CA ASP A 353 4.88 29.70 -16.33
C ASP A 353 3.73 28.69 -16.41
N ASP A 354 3.72 27.80 -17.42
CA ASP A 354 2.67 26.81 -17.65
C ASP A 354 3.10 25.42 -17.16
N GLU A 355 3.40 25.31 -15.86
CA GLU A 355 3.42 24.03 -15.15
C GLU A 355 1.99 23.56 -14.88
N SER A 356 1.16 23.45 -15.94
CA SER A 356 -0.16 22.88 -15.80
C SER A 356 -0.02 21.35 -15.65
N LEU A 357 -0.15 20.89 -14.42
CA LEU A 357 -0.32 19.48 -14.09
C LEU A 357 -1.70 19.07 -14.60
N ASP A 358 -1.76 18.43 -15.77
CA ASP A 358 -2.99 17.80 -16.27
C ASP A 358 -3.02 16.32 -15.87
N ILE A 359 -3.47 16.06 -14.65
CA ILE A 359 -3.54 14.72 -14.09
C ILE A 359 -4.84 14.03 -14.48
N LYS A 360 -4.74 12.96 -15.27
CA LYS A 360 -5.85 12.03 -15.53
C LYS A 360 -5.72 10.81 -14.60
N VAL A 361 -6.83 10.50 -13.92
CA VAL A 361 -6.98 9.28 -13.13
C VAL A 361 -7.99 8.38 -13.83
N THR A 362 -7.59 7.15 -14.12
CA THR A 362 -8.44 6.16 -14.81
C THR A 362 -8.49 4.89 -13.97
N SER A 363 -9.69 4.35 -13.70
CA SER A 363 -9.78 3.05 -13.03
C SER A 363 -9.12 1.98 -13.91
N TYR A 364 -8.49 0.98 -13.29
CA TYR A 364 -7.79 -0.08 -14.02
C TYR A 364 -8.71 -0.80 -15.02
N ARG A 365 -9.94 -1.05 -14.63
CA ARG A 365 -10.96 -1.66 -15.51
C ARG A 365 -11.23 -0.83 -16.77
N SER A 366 -11.37 0.49 -16.63
CA SER A 366 -11.54 1.41 -17.77
C SER A 366 -10.29 1.46 -18.64
N PHE A 367 -9.11 1.49 -18.02
CA PHE A 367 -7.83 1.48 -18.72
C PHE A 367 -7.63 0.22 -19.58
N VAL A 368 -7.97 -0.97 -19.06
CA VAL A 368 -7.94 -2.23 -19.83
C VAL A 368 -8.90 -2.19 -21.02
N ASN A 369 -10.09 -1.61 -20.84
CA ASN A 369 -11.08 -1.50 -21.92
C ASN A 369 -10.63 -0.54 -23.03
N GLU A 370 -9.84 0.47 -22.72
CA GLU A 370 -9.23 1.38 -23.70
C GLU A 370 -8.11 0.71 -24.52
N HIS A 371 -7.61 -0.49 -24.09
CA HIS A 371 -6.53 -1.22 -24.74
C HIS A 371 -6.94 -2.66 -25.14
N PRO A 372 -7.94 -2.83 -26.01
CA PRO A 372 -8.51 -4.15 -26.32
C PRO A 372 -7.57 -5.11 -27.05
N SER A 373 -6.49 -4.59 -27.64
CA SER A 373 -5.47 -5.40 -28.33
C SER A 373 -4.47 -6.07 -27.39
N GLN A 374 -4.48 -5.69 -26.12
CA GLN A 374 -3.59 -6.28 -25.12
C GLN A 374 -4.18 -7.58 -24.55
N ILE A 375 -3.37 -8.60 -24.57
CA ILE A 375 -3.79 -10.01 -24.58
C ILE A 375 -4.03 -10.58 -23.16
N SER A 376 -3.66 -9.90 -22.08
CA SER A 376 -3.96 -10.34 -20.72
C SER A 376 -4.43 -9.19 -19.84
N TYR A 377 -5.23 -9.52 -18.84
CA TYR A 377 -5.73 -8.55 -17.85
C TYR A 377 -4.60 -7.80 -17.11
N PHE A 378 -3.42 -8.42 -16.96
CA PHE A 378 -2.26 -7.83 -16.27
C PHE A 378 -1.28 -7.11 -17.20
N GLN A 379 -1.30 -7.40 -18.49
CA GLN A 379 -0.33 -6.84 -19.44
C GLN A 379 -0.33 -5.32 -19.46
N PRO A 380 -1.49 -4.63 -19.48
CA PRO A 380 -1.53 -3.18 -19.53
C PRO A 380 -0.77 -2.49 -18.38
N ILE A 381 -0.84 -3.04 -17.16
CA ILE A 381 -0.13 -2.46 -16.02
C ILE A 381 1.37 -2.75 -16.08
N LEU A 382 1.77 -3.94 -16.55
CA LEU A 382 3.18 -4.28 -16.73
C LEU A 382 3.83 -3.42 -17.82
N ASP A 383 3.14 -3.21 -18.94
CA ASP A 383 3.59 -2.33 -20.02
C ASP A 383 3.69 -0.87 -19.53
N ARG A 384 2.71 -0.41 -18.75
CA ARG A 384 2.72 0.94 -18.19
C ARG A 384 3.87 1.15 -17.21
N LEU A 385 4.20 0.16 -16.41
CA LEU A 385 5.34 0.18 -15.49
C LEU A 385 6.68 -0.10 -16.19
N GLN A 386 6.68 -0.30 -17.52
CA GLN A 386 7.86 -0.62 -18.32
C GLN A 386 8.64 -1.81 -17.75
N VAL A 387 7.92 -2.83 -17.29
CA VAL A 387 8.53 -4.02 -16.69
C VAL A 387 9.28 -4.80 -17.75
N VAL A 388 10.60 -4.79 -17.64
CA VAL A 388 11.47 -5.66 -18.44
C VAL A 388 11.82 -6.88 -17.60
N PRO A 389 11.37 -8.09 -17.96
CA PRO A 389 11.73 -9.30 -17.24
C PRO A 389 13.26 -9.45 -17.17
N SER A 390 13.79 -9.62 -15.98
CA SER A 390 15.21 -9.91 -15.78
C SER A 390 15.43 -11.41 -15.68
N ARG A 391 16.68 -11.83 -15.88
CA ARG A 391 17.08 -13.24 -15.68
C ARG A 391 16.71 -13.76 -14.27
N PHE A 392 16.72 -12.89 -13.27
CA PHE A 392 16.41 -13.26 -11.88
C PHE A 392 14.91 -13.40 -11.59
N ASP A 393 14.05 -12.91 -12.50
CA ASP A 393 12.60 -13.05 -12.38
C ASP A 393 12.11 -14.41 -12.93
N MET A 394 12.98 -15.15 -13.64
CA MET A 394 12.64 -16.45 -14.18
C MET A 394 12.80 -17.55 -13.11
N ARG A 395 11.81 -18.42 -13.04
CA ARG A 395 11.86 -19.58 -12.15
C ARG A 395 12.86 -20.60 -12.65
N GLU A 396 13.48 -21.34 -11.71
CA GLU A 396 14.42 -22.42 -12.02
C GLU A 396 13.81 -23.53 -12.90
N ALA A 397 12.51 -23.74 -12.81
CA ALA A 397 11.76 -24.66 -13.66
C ALA A 397 10.51 -23.96 -14.22
N SER A 398 10.13 -24.25 -15.46
CA SER A 398 8.99 -23.63 -16.13
C SER A 398 8.28 -24.58 -17.08
N VAL A 399 6.95 -24.59 -17.05
CA VAL A 399 6.09 -25.19 -18.07
C VAL A 399 5.53 -24.07 -18.93
N VAL A 400 6.01 -23.96 -20.15
CA VAL A 400 5.59 -22.91 -21.09
C VAL A 400 4.46 -23.45 -21.96
N LEU A 401 3.33 -22.77 -21.93
CA LEU A 401 2.10 -23.11 -22.65
C LEU A 401 1.98 -22.24 -23.88
N GLU A 402 1.44 -22.76 -24.97
CA GLU A 402 1.31 -22.06 -26.23
C GLU A 402 0.39 -20.84 -26.12
N GLY A 403 -0.73 -21.00 -25.40
CA GLY A 403 -1.76 -20.00 -25.27
C GLY A 403 -2.03 -19.53 -23.85
N LYS A 404 -2.69 -18.37 -23.77
CA LYS A 404 -3.13 -17.79 -22.50
C LYS A 404 -4.37 -18.47 -21.96
N SER A 405 -5.24 -18.97 -22.83
CA SER A 405 -6.38 -19.78 -22.41
C SER A 405 -5.91 -20.99 -21.62
N ASP A 406 -4.87 -21.66 -22.10
CA ASP A 406 -4.28 -22.85 -21.50
C ASP A 406 -3.78 -22.56 -20.09
N TYR A 407 -3.09 -21.44 -19.94
CA TYR A 407 -2.61 -21.00 -18.63
C TYR A 407 -3.74 -20.84 -17.60
N TYR A 408 -4.82 -20.13 -17.98
CA TYR A 408 -5.90 -19.87 -17.02
C TYR A 408 -6.69 -21.14 -16.70
N ILE A 409 -6.94 -21.99 -17.67
CA ILE A 409 -7.62 -23.28 -17.48
C ILE A 409 -6.78 -24.17 -16.55
N LEU A 410 -5.49 -24.32 -16.84
CA LEU A 410 -4.61 -25.19 -16.04
C LEU A 410 -4.33 -24.60 -14.64
N ARG A 411 -4.21 -23.29 -14.52
CA ARG A 411 -4.04 -22.64 -13.22
C ARG A 411 -5.29 -22.85 -12.34
N TYR A 412 -6.47 -22.73 -12.93
CA TYR A 412 -7.72 -23.04 -12.25
C TYR A 412 -7.81 -24.53 -11.88
N ALA A 413 -7.49 -25.41 -12.81
CA ALA A 413 -7.47 -26.85 -12.61
C ALA A 413 -6.52 -27.25 -11.46
N ALA A 414 -5.32 -26.66 -11.41
CA ALA A 414 -4.35 -26.91 -10.34
C ALA A 414 -4.93 -26.50 -8.96
N LYS A 415 -5.65 -25.38 -8.90
CA LYS A 415 -6.32 -24.93 -7.70
C LYS A 415 -7.48 -25.87 -7.30
N ALA A 416 -8.34 -26.21 -8.26
CA ALA A 416 -9.51 -27.07 -8.03
C ALA A 416 -9.12 -28.49 -7.58
N THR A 417 -8.02 -29.03 -8.12
CA THR A 417 -7.50 -30.36 -7.79
C THR A 417 -6.56 -30.38 -6.59
N LYS A 418 -6.27 -29.22 -5.98
CA LYS A 418 -5.29 -29.06 -4.90
C LYS A 418 -3.91 -29.61 -5.24
N GLN A 419 -3.57 -29.69 -6.52
CA GLN A 419 -2.25 -30.06 -7.02
C GLN A 419 -1.42 -28.79 -7.19
N VAL A 420 -0.74 -28.42 -6.13
CA VAL A 420 -0.06 -27.14 -6.01
C VAL A 420 1.27 -27.13 -6.76
N ASP A 421 1.57 -25.96 -7.38
CA ASP A 421 2.88 -25.44 -7.80
C ASP A 421 3.55 -26.07 -9.02
N LEU A 422 2.79 -26.20 -10.12
CA LEU A 422 3.42 -26.23 -11.42
C LEU A 422 3.77 -24.79 -11.84
N PRO A 423 5.03 -24.52 -12.21
CA PRO A 423 5.47 -23.21 -12.66
C PRO A 423 5.00 -22.92 -14.10
N LEU A 424 3.69 -22.70 -14.28
CA LEU A 424 3.07 -22.45 -15.56
C LEU A 424 3.41 -21.03 -16.06
N LEU A 425 3.81 -20.92 -17.34
CA LEU A 425 4.06 -19.65 -18.03
C LEU A 425 3.27 -19.63 -19.35
N PRO A 426 2.47 -18.61 -19.62
CA PRO A 426 1.82 -18.44 -20.93
C PRO A 426 2.78 -17.84 -21.94
N ALA A 427 2.88 -18.39 -23.12
CA ALA A 427 3.42 -17.68 -24.27
C ALA A 427 2.34 -16.76 -24.88
N SER A 428 2.77 -15.78 -25.68
CA SER A 428 1.88 -14.84 -26.34
C SER A 428 1.59 -15.23 -27.79
N GLY A 429 1.49 -16.54 -28.07
CA GLY A 429 1.32 -17.12 -29.41
C GLY A 429 2.65 -17.50 -30.07
N ALA A 430 2.57 -18.09 -31.25
CA ALA A 430 3.70 -18.71 -31.98
C ALA A 430 4.94 -17.79 -32.16
N GLY A 431 4.75 -16.47 -32.28
CA GLY A 431 5.87 -15.54 -32.46
C GLY A 431 6.76 -15.34 -31.23
N THR A 432 6.23 -15.50 -30.02
CA THR A 432 6.99 -15.33 -28.76
C THR A 432 7.54 -16.65 -28.21
N PHE A 433 7.00 -17.76 -28.65
CA PHE A 433 7.34 -19.09 -28.19
C PHE A 433 8.82 -19.43 -28.48
N GLY A 434 9.30 -19.11 -29.69
CA GLY A 434 10.69 -19.32 -30.09
C GLY A 434 11.69 -18.50 -29.26
N SER A 435 11.36 -17.25 -28.96
CA SER A 435 12.21 -16.40 -28.13
C SER A 435 12.30 -16.90 -26.70
N LEU A 436 11.18 -17.35 -26.13
CA LEU A 436 11.16 -17.96 -24.79
C LEU A 436 11.97 -19.26 -24.76
N ALA A 437 11.83 -20.10 -25.82
CA ALA A 437 12.58 -21.35 -25.93
C ALA A 437 14.09 -21.08 -25.98
N ALA A 438 14.54 -20.14 -26.80
CA ALA A 438 15.94 -19.75 -26.88
C ALA A 438 16.49 -19.21 -25.56
N LEU A 439 15.70 -18.42 -24.83
CA LEU A 439 16.11 -17.90 -23.51
C LEU A 439 16.25 -19.01 -22.48
N HIS A 440 15.29 -19.94 -22.39
CA HIS A 440 15.34 -21.04 -21.44
C HIS A 440 16.52 -21.97 -21.72
N ALA A 441 16.75 -22.30 -22.99
CA ALA A 441 17.90 -23.09 -23.40
C ALA A 441 19.23 -22.38 -23.15
N GLY A 442 19.33 -21.08 -23.52
CA GLY A 442 20.54 -20.29 -23.33
C GLY A 442 20.93 -20.07 -21.88
N TRP A 443 19.97 -20.10 -20.96
CA TRP A 443 20.21 -19.98 -19.52
C TRP A 443 20.28 -21.30 -18.77
N ASN A 444 20.18 -22.41 -19.50
CA ASN A 444 20.19 -23.77 -18.94
C ASN A 444 19.16 -23.95 -17.81
N LEU A 445 17.96 -23.41 -18.01
CA LEU A 445 16.85 -23.57 -17.08
C LEU A 445 16.17 -24.92 -17.29
N ASN A 446 15.55 -25.47 -16.27
CA ASN A 446 14.68 -26.63 -16.42
C ASN A 446 13.34 -26.19 -17.01
N PHE A 447 12.95 -26.72 -18.16
CA PHE A 447 11.74 -26.29 -18.84
C PHE A 447 11.03 -27.45 -19.54
N LEU A 448 9.73 -27.24 -19.74
CA LEU A 448 8.90 -28.09 -20.59
C LEU A 448 8.01 -27.19 -21.45
N PHE A 449 8.08 -27.30 -22.75
CA PHE A 449 7.21 -26.60 -23.71
C PHE A 449 6.08 -27.51 -24.12
N VAL A 450 4.84 -27.01 -24.00
CA VAL A 450 3.62 -27.74 -24.29
C VAL A 450 2.90 -27.04 -25.46
N LEU A 451 2.76 -27.77 -26.55
CA LEU A 451 2.10 -27.33 -27.78
C LEU A 451 0.78 -28.06 -27.96
N ASP A 452 -0.13 -27.48 -28.75
CA ASP A 452 -1.36 -28.16 -29.14
C ASP A 452 -1.07 -29.49 -29.81
N GLY A 453 -1.92 -30.49 -29.61
CA GLY A 453 -1.79 -31.83 -30.22
C GLY A 453 -2.29 -31.90 -31.65
N ASP A 454 -2.70 -30.78 -32.25
CA ASP A 454 -3.17 -30.69 -33.61
C ASP A 454 -2.02 -30.74 -34.63
N ARG A 455 -2.37 -30.69 -35.94
CA ARG A 455 -1.37 -30.74 -37.00
C ARG A 455 -0.41 -29.56 -36.96
N GLN A 456 -0.88 -28.38 -36.56
CA GLN A 456 -0.06 -27.18 -36.50
C GLN A 456 0.95 -27.28 -35.34
N GLY A 457 0.50 -27.65 -34.13
CA GLY A 457 1.37 -27.81 -32.99
C GLY A 457 2.47 -28.87 -33.20
N LYS A 458 2.13 -29.98 -33.87
CA LYS A 458 3.13 -31.03 -34.24
C LYS A 458 4.17 -30.49 -35.24
N THR A 459 3.76 -29.72 -36.24
CA THR A 459 4.68 -29.10 -37.21
C THR A 459 5.60 -28.08 -36.50
N GLU A 460 5.05 -27.26 -35.62
CA GLU A 460 5.82 -26.30 -34.85
C GLU A 460 6.82 -27.02 -33.91
N ARG A 461 6.41 -28.10 -33.27
CA ARG A 461 7.32 -28.92 -32.44
C ARG A 461 8.53 -29.41 -33.22
N GLU A 462 8.30 -29.98 -34.41
CA GLU A 462 9.36 -30.45 -35.31
C GLU A 462 10.29 -29.30 -35.72
N ARG A 463 9.74 -28.14 -36.03
CA ARG A 463 10.51 -26.94 -36.35
C ARG A 463 11.39 -26.48 -35.18
N TYR A 464 10.87 -26.46 -33.94
CA TYR A 464 11.68 -26.06 -32.78
C TYR A 464 12.81 -27.04 -32.50
N ILE A 465 12.59 -28.32 -32.70
CA ILE A 465 13.63 -29.34 -32.55
C ILE A 465 14.71 -29.20 -33.65
N SER A 466 14.29 -29.03 -34.92
CA SER A 466 15.23 -28.97 -36.05
C SER A 466 15.97 -27.65 -36.17
N ASP A 467 15.25 -26.51 -36.07
CA ASP A 467 15.80 -25.20 -36.41
C ASP A 467 16.44 -24.51 -35.21
N TYR A 468 15.95 -24.80 -34.01
CA TYR A 468 16.44 -24.20 -32.76
C TYR A 468 17.23 -25.17 -31.87
N GLY A 469 17.38 -26.42 -32.31
CA GLY A 469 18.14 -27.44 -31.55
C GLY A 469 17.55 -27.77 -30.19
N MET A 470 16.24 -27.66 -30.04
CA MET A 470 15.58 -27.92 -28.77
C MET A 470 15.56 -29.40 -28.43
N PRO A 471 15.79 -29.81 -27.17
CA PRO A 471 15.70 -31.19 -26.77
C PRO A 471 14.28 -31.75 -26.98
N ALA A 472 14.15 -32.86 -27.71
CA ALA A 472 12.84 -33.42 -28.05
C ALA A 472 12.00 -33.83 -26.84
N ASN A 473 12.65 -34.21 -25.74
CA ASN A 473 12.01 -34.57 -24.48
C ASN A 473 11.48 -33.33 -23.71
N ARG A 474 11.87 -32.12 -24.10
CA ARG A 474 11.43 -30.85 -23.51
C ARG A 474 10.37 -30.16 -24.35
N MET A 475 10.04 -30.71 -25.52
CA MET A 475 9.03 -30.21 -26.45
C MET A 475 7.93 -31.28 -26.59
N VAL A 476 6.82 -31.12 -25.89
CA VAL A 476 5.73 -32.09 -25.85
C VAL A 476 4.44 -31.52 -26.44
N THR A 477 3.60 -32.40 -27.00
CA THR A 477 2.26 -32.02 -27.41
C THR A 477 1.21 -32.52 -26.42
N ILE A 478 0.06 -31.85 -26.38
CA ILE A 478 -1.02 -32.13 -25.41
C ILE A 478 -1.49 -33.58 -25.49
N ASP A 479 -1.58 -34.15 -26.71
CA ASP A 479 -2.00 -35.53 -26.93
C ASP A 479 -0.97 -36.58 -26.44
N GLU A 480 0.29 -36.20 -26.27
CA GLU A 480 1.30 -37.04 -25.62
C GLU A 480 1.15 -37.07 -24.08
N LEU A 481 0.54 -36.05 -23.50
CA LEU A 481 0.32 -35.94 -22.04
C LEU A 481 -0.96 -36.65 -21.62
N VAL A 482 -2.04 -36.46 -22.39
CA VAL A 482 -3.33 -37.12 -22.15
C VAL A 482 -3.91 -37.59 -23.49
N PRO A 483 -3.98 -38.90 -23.73
CA PRO A 483 -4.54 -39.44 -24.95
C PRO A 483 -5.97 -38.97 -25.20
N GLY A 484 -6.26 -38.52 -26.42
CA GLY A 484 -7.59 -38.06 -26.85
C GLY A 484 -7.87 -36.59 -26.54
N VAL A 485 -6.91 -35.84 -25.99
CA VAL A 485 -6.98 -34.39 -25.79
C VAL A 485 -6.03 -33.73 -26.79
N GLN A 486 -6.52 -32.87 -27.66
CA GLN A 486 -5.69 -32.14 -28.63
C GLN A 486 -5.42 -30.69 -28.22
N MET A 487 -6.38 -30.07 -27.57
CA MET A 487 -6.27 -28.72 -27.04
C MET A 487 -6.68 -28.70 -25.57
N ILE A 488 -6.21 -27.72 -24.81
CA ILE A 488 -6.54 -27.62 -23.38
C ILE A 488 -8.05 -27.46 -23.14
N GLU A 489 -8.77 -26.84 -24.06
CA GLU A 489 -10.22 -26.74 -24.00
C GLU A 489 -10.94 -28.09 -24.07
N ASP A 490 -10.32 -29.14 -24.63
CA ASP A 490 -10.89 -30.51 -24.68
C ASP A 490 -10.93 -31.18 -23.28
N LEU A 491 -10.29 -30.60 -22.28
CA LEU A 491 -10.46 -31.00 -20.90
C LEU A 491 -11.88 -30.70 -20.40
N LEU A 492 -12.55 -29.69 -21.00
CA LEU A 492 -13.92 -29.28 -20.66
C LEU A 492 -14.90 -30.21 -21.38
N ASP A 493 -15.61 -31.03 -20.65
CA ASP A 493 -16.73 -31.79 -21.16
C ASP A 493 -18.00 -30.92 -21.35
N ASP A 494 -19.06 -31.47 -21.95
CA ASP A 494 -20.28 -30.73 -22.16
C ASP A 494 -20.91 -30.22 -20.86
N HIS A 495 -20.78 -30.95 -19.77
CA HIS A 495 -21.26 -30.51 -18.46
C HIS A 495 -20.51 -29.27 -17.98
N ALA A 496 -19.18 -29.27 -18.08
CA ALA A 496 -18.36 -28.10 -17.70
C ALA A 496 -18.69 -26.88 -18.55
N LEU A 497 -18.91 -27.07 -19.85
CA LEU A 497 -19.31 -25.98 -20.77
C LEU A 497 -20.71 -25.44 -20.47
N ASP A 498 -21.65 -26.31 -20.09
CA ASP A 498 -22.98 -25.87 -19.66
C ASP A 498 -22.96 -25.10 -18.33
N CYS A 499 -22.10 -25.50 -17.39
CA CYS A 499 -21.86 -24.74 -16.16
C CYS A 499 -21.29 -23.35 -16.47
N ILE A 500 -20.29 -23.26 -17.34
CA ILE A 500 -19.69 -21.98 -17.76
C ILE A 500 -20.73 -21.09 -18.45
N LYS A 501 -21.55 -21.70 -19.34
CA LYS A 501 -22.63 -21.01 -20.03
C LYS A 501 -23.64 -20.40 -19.06
N ALA A 502 -24.07 -21.17 -18.08
CA ALA A 502 -25.02 -20.73 -17.05
C ALA A 502 -24.46 -19.59 -16.20
N GLU A 503 -23.22 -19.72 -15.74
CA GLU A 503 -22.54 -18.72 -14.93
C GLU A 503 -22.31 -17.38 -15.63
N LEU A 504 -22.02 -17.43 -16.93
CA LEU A 504 -21.85 -16.23 -17.75
C LEU A 504 -23.17 -15.68 -18.33
N GLY A 505 -24.30 -16.35 -18.10
CA GLY A 505 -25.60 -15.95 -18.62
C GLY A 505 -25.69 -16.00 -20.16
N LEU A 506 -25.00 -16.95 -20.80
CA LEU A 506 -24.92 -17.02 -22.26
C LEU A 506 -26.10 -17.81 -22.85
N CYS A 507 -26.57 -17.40 -24.05
CA CYS A 507 -27.61 -18.14 -24.78
C CYS A 507 -27.04 -19.28 -25.65
N ALA A 508 -25.77 -19.23 -26.03
CA ALA A 508 -25.08 -20.20 -26.89
C ALA A 508 -23.88 -20.85 -26.17
N ARG A 509 -23.29 -21.88 -26.78
CA ARG A 509 -22.06 -22.50 -26.28
C ARG A 509 -20.95 -21.45 -26.17
N PRO A 510 -20.20 -21.40 -25.05
CA PRO A 510 -19.16 -20.39 -24.87
C PRO A 510 -18.03 -20.55 -25.89
N ASP A 511 -17.56 -19.43 -26.43
CA ASP A 511 -16.38 -19.38 -27.28
C ASP A 511 -15.06 -19.35 -26.44
N LYS A 512 -13.89 -19.49 -27.11
CA LYS A 512 -12.58 -19.48 -26.44
C LYS A 512 -12.35 -18.23 -25.58
N SER A 513 -12.83 -17.07 -26.00
CA SER A 513 -12.67 -15.81 -25.27
C SER A 513 -13.54 -15.79 -24.01
N GLN A 514 -14.76 -16.29 -24.09
CA GLN A 514 -15.70 -16.39 -22.98
C GLN A 514 -15.24 -17.44 -21.96
N ILE A 515 -14.72 -18.60 -22.42
CA ILE A 515 -14.11 -19.62 -21.56
C ILE A 515 -12.93 -19.02 -20.80
N ARG A 516 -12.02 -18.35 -21.50
CA ARG A 516 -10.86 -17.67 -20.88
C ARG A 516 -11.31 -16.65 -19.84
N ARG A 517 -12.30 -15.82 -20.17
CA ARG A 517 -12.86 -14.82 -19.26
C ARG A 517 -13.42 -15.46 -17.99
N PHE A 518 -14.18 -16.53 -18.10
CA PHE A 518 -14.70 -17.29 -16.95
C PHE A 518 -13.57 -17.69 -16.00
N PHE A 519 -12.52 -18.33 -16.50
CA PHE A 519 -11.41 -18.78 -15.66
C PHE A 519 -10.61 -17.62 -15.05
N GLN A 520 -10.46 -16.52 -15.78
CA GLN A 520 -9.85 -15.30 -15.26
C GLN A 520 -10.64 -14.72 -14.07
N GLU A 521 -11.95 -14.59 -14.23
CA GLU A 521 -12.83 -14.06 -13.20
C GLU A 521 -12.85 -14.96 -11.95
N ARG A 522 -12.88 -16.29 -12.12
CA ARG A 522 -12.84 -17.25 -11.00
C ARG A 522 -11.49 -17.25 -10.26
N LEU A 523 -10.41 -17.15 -10.99
CA LEU A 523 -9.07 -17.02 -10.38
C LEU A 523 -8.89 -15.68 -9.66
N ALA A 524 -9.39 -14.59 -10.23
CA ALA A 524 -9.33 -13.27 -9.63
C ALA A 524 -10.17 -13.16 -8.34
N SER A 525 -11.38 -13.75 -8.37
CA SER A 525 -12.27 -13.77 -7.19
C SER A 525 -11.93 -14.84 -6.15
N ASP A 526 -10.89 -15.62 -6.40
CA ASP A 526 -10.47 -16.76 -5.57
C ASP A 526 -11.56 -17.82 -5.36
N THR A 527 -12.54 -17.91 -6.29
CA THR A 527 -13.67 -18.82 -6.20
C THR A 527 -13.48 -20.08 -7.06
N ILE A 528 -14.02 -21.21 -6.62
CA ILE A 528 -14.07 -22.45 -7.38
C ILE A 528 -15.54 -22.79 -7.64
N THR A 529 -15.89 -22.92 -8.95
CA THR A 529 -17.18 -23.43 -9.40
C THR A 529 -17.02 -24.94 -9.65
N ASP A 530 -17.99 -25.74 -9.28
CA ASP A 530 -17.99 -27.17 -9.61
C ASP A 530 -18.27 -27.35 -11.11
N LEU A 531 -17.23 -27.71 -11.86
CA LEU A 531 -17.30 -28.00 -13.30
C LEU A 531 -17.51 -29.49 -13.61
N GLY A 532 -17.80 -30.30 -12.56
CA GLY A 532 -18.06 -31.70 -12.71
C GLY A 532 -16.80 -32.60 -12.65
N LYS A 533 -17.06 -33.88 -12.36
CA LYS A 533 -16.01 -34.86 -12.15
C LYS A 533 -15.18 -35.13 -13.41
N GLY A 534 -15.81 -35.08 -14.60
CA GLY A 534 -15.10 -35.31 -15.87
C GLY A 534 -13.97 -34.33 -16.12
N PHE A 535 -14.21 -33.04 -15.91
CA PHE A 535 -13.17 -32.00 -15.98
C PHE A 535 -12.06 -32.23 -14.94
N ILE A 536 -12.43 -32.48 -13.67
CA ILE A 536 -11.49 -32.65 -12.58
C ILE A 536 -10.55 -33.84 -12.82
N ASP A 537 -11.09 -35.00 -13.25
CA ASP A 537 -10.30 -36.21 -13.47
C ASP A 537 -9.31 -36.02 -14.63
N LYS A 538 -9.76 -35.45 -15.77
CA LYS A 538 -8.89 -35.19 -16.92
C LYS A 538 -7.82 -34.14 -16.56
N ALA A 539 -8.19 -33.07 -15.89
CA ALA A 539 -7.28 -32.02 -15.48
C ALA A 539 -6.21 -32.55 -14.49
N ALA A 540 -6.62 -33.37 -13.52
CA ALA A 540 -5.71 -33.99 -12.57
C ALA A 540 -4.71 -34.95 -13.24
N ALA A 541 -5.15 -35.70 -14.25
CA ALA A 541 -4.28 -36.58 -15.04
C ALA A 541 -3.25 -35.74 -15.84
N PHE A 542 -3.71 -34.66 -16.47
CA PHE A 542 -2.86 -33.76 -17.24
C PHE A 542 -1.78 -33.11 -16.37
N LEU A 543 -2.16 -32.55 -15.22
CA LEU A 543 -1.22 -31.91 -14.30
C LEU A 543 -0.19 -32.89 -13.72
N ARG A 544 -0.58 -34.13 -13.47
CA ARG A 544 0.37 -35.18 -13.04
C ARG A 544 1.38 -35.49 -14.14
N SER A 545 0.93 -35.68 -15.38
CA SER A 545 1.80 -35.94 -16.52
C SER A 545 2.79 -34.80 -16.76
N LEU A 546 2.35 -33.54 -16.62
CA LEU A 546 3.23 -32.37 -16.67
C LEU A 546 4.32 -32.42 -15.60
N LYS A 547 3.93 -32.75 -14.37
CA LYS A 547 4.86 -32.81 -13.23
C LYS A 547 5.91 -33.92 -13.42
N GLU A 548 5.49 -35.08 -13.89
CA GLU A 548 6.39 -36.21 -14.16
C GLU A 548 7.39 -35.89 -15.29
N ARG A 549 6.94 -35.14 -16.32
CA ARG A 549 7.81 -34.75 -17.45
C ARG A 549 8.77 -33.61 -17.10
N LEU A 550 8.38 -32.73 -16.18
CA LEU A 550 9.22 -31.59 -15.73
C LEU A 550 10.31 -32.06 -14.75
N ALA A 551 10.03 -33.10 -13.96
CA ALA A 551 11.00 -33.69 -13.02
C ALA A 551 12.17 -34.38 -13.76
#